data_a6ce1cac7d616b8ca273147f962e47f4
#
_entry.id   a6ce1cac7d616b8ca273147f962e47f4
#
_cell.length_a   1.000
_cell.length_b   1.000
_cell.length_c   1.000
_cell.angle_alpha   90.00
_cell.angle_beta   90.00
_cell.angle_gamma   90.00
#
_symmetry.space_group_name_H-M   'P 1'
#
loop_
_entity.id
_entity.type
_entity.pdbx_description
1 polymer ?
#
loop_
_entity_poly.entity_id
_entity_poly.type
_entity_poly.pdbx_seq_one_letter_code
_entity_poly.pdbx_strand_id
1 'polypeptide(L)'
;MPAVPAARPHGRFLAGEAGELAGVSGTTIGQWARRGYIRASQSDGDPHVYSVEDVAEAAIVHALLERGVRHADVRCAVERLGGYGEWPLSEAPLATTADGGRPRIVLRERDGAYELAPRGWQRMGAAPPLEDVRLRLRRVPR
;
A
#
# COMPACT_ATOMS: atom_id res chain seq x y z
N MET A 1 10.70 11.77 -23.98
CA MET A 1 10.82 12.04 -22.54
C MET A 1 11.81 11.08 -21.93
N PRO A 2 12.79 11.57 -21.19
CA PRO A 2 13.65 10.64 -20.47
C PRO A 2 12.81 9.83 -19.49
N ALA A 3 13.10 8.55 -19.40
CA ALA A 3 12.48 7.69 -18.39
C ALA A 3 12.80 8.23 -17.00
N VAL A 4 11.81 8.29 -16.12
CA VAL A 4 12.05 8.59 -14.71
C VAL A 4 12.92 7.46 -14.15
N PRO A 5 14.08 7.74 -13.55
CA PRO A 5 14.88 6.69 -12.94
C PRO A 5 14.05 5.91 -11.92
N ALA A 6 14.14 4.60 -11.95
CA ALA A 6 13.51 3.77 -10.93
C ALA A 6 14.01 4.22 -9.55
N ALA A 7 13.09 4.42 -8.59
CA ALA A 7 13.45 4.74 -7.23
C ALA A 7 14.34 3.62 -6.68
N ARG A 8 15.46 3.97 -6.09
CA ARG A 8 16.32 3.00 -5.43
C ARG A 8 15.84 2.80 -4.00
N PRO A 9 15.64 1.56 -3.55
CA PRO A 9 15.28 1.33 -2.17
C PRO A 9 16.43 1.78 -1.24
N HIS A 10 16.07 2.43 -0.15
CA HIS A 10 17.06 2.90 0.83
C HIS A 10 16.63 2.50 2.25
N GLY A 11 17.59 2.47 3.17
CA GLY A 11 17.36 1.98 4.51
C GLY A 11 17.35 0.46 4.57
N ARG A 12 17.65 -0.09 5.73
CA ARG A 12 17.72 -1.53 5.96
C ARG A 12 17.09 -1.83 7.31
N PHE A 13 15.93 -2.53 7.27
CA PHE A 13 15.18 -2.87 8.46
C PHE A 13 14.86 -4.35 8.47
N LEU A 14 14.99 -4.97 9.63
CA LEU A 14 14.42 -6.30 9.85
C LEU A 14 12.93 -6.17 10.13
N ALA A 15 12.21 -7.30 10.12
CA ALA A 15 10.76 -7.30 10.24
C ALA A 15 10.24 -6.57 11.50
N GLY A 16 10.89 -6.75 12.63
CA GLY A 16 10.50 -6.09 13.88
C GLY A 16 10.57 -4.57 13.80
N GLU A 17 11.66 -4.04 13.26
CA GLU A 17 11.86 -2.60 13.08
C GLU A 17 10.87 -2.03 12.04
N ALA A 18 10.72 -2.74 10.93
CA ALA A 18 9.77 -2.36 9.89
C ALA A 18 8.34 -2.31 10.44
N GLY A 19 7.97 -3.28 11.26
CA GLY A 19 6.67 -3.33 11.93
C GLY A 19 6.44 -2.16 12.86
N GLU A 20 7.42 -1.81 13.67
CA GLU A 20 7.34 -0.62 14.55
C GLU A 20 7.05 0.65 13.76
N LEU A 21 7.77 0.85 12.66
CA LEU A 21 7.59 2.03 11.81
C LEU A 21 6.22 2.05 11.13
N ALA A 22 5.73 0.90 10.67
CA ALA A 22 4.45 0.78 9.97
C ALA A 22 3.25 0.69 10.94
N GLY A 23 3.48 0.42 12.21
CA GLY A 23 2.42 0.32 13.21
C GLY A 23 1.86 -1.09 13.39
N VAL A 24 2.62 -2.13 13.03
CA VAL A 24 2.21 -3.55 13.13
C VAL A 24 3.34 -4.40 13.73
N SER A 25 3.07 -5.68 13.99
CA SER A 25 4.11 -6.59 14.49
C SER A 25 5.05 -7.03 13.37
N GLY A 26 6.25 -7.46 13.75
CA GLY A 26 7.19 -8.05 12.79
C GLY A 26 6.64 -9.33 12.14
N THR A 27 5.86 -10.11 12.88
CA THR A 27 5.17 -11.29 12.34
C THR A 27 4.21 -10.89 11.22
N THR A 28 3.46 -9.82 11.42
CA THR A 28 2.54 -9.29 10.39
C THR A 28 3.31 -8.84 9.15
N ILE A 29 4.42 -8.13 9.31
CA ILE A 29 5.29 -7.73 8.19
C ILE A 29 5.71 -8.97 7.37
N GLY A 30 6.19 -10.01 8.03
CA GLY A 30 6.58 -11.25 7.36
C GLY A 30 5.42 -11.92 6.61
N GLN A 31 4.23 -11.94 7.21
CA GLN A 31 3.03 -12.47 6.56
C GLN A 31 2.67 -11.69 5.31
N TRP A 32 2.71 -10.37 5.38
CA TRP A 32 2.39 -9.51 4.24
C TRP A 32 3.39 -9.66 3.10
N ALA A 33 4.67 -9.83 3.41
CA ALA A 33 5.69 -10.12 2.41
C ALA A 33 5.40 -11.46 1.71
N ARG A 34 5.08 -12.50 2.47
CA ARG A 34 4.74 -13.82 1.91
C ARG A 34 3.46 -13.79 1.06
N ARG A 35 2.49 -12.96 1.44
CA ARG A 35 1.23 -12.80 0.70
C ARG A 35 1.33 -11.89 -0.52
N GLY A 36 2.48 -11.24 -0.72
CA GLY A 36 2.69 -10.33 -1.83
C GLY A 36 2.09 -8.95 -1.67
N TYR A 37 1.73 -8.54 -0.45
CA TYR A 37 1.23 -7.19 -0.20
C TYR A 37 2.34 -6.17 -0.21
N ILE A 38 3.52 -6.56 0.25
CA ILE A 38 4.73 -5.74 0.30
C ILE A 38 5.93 -6.55 -0.20
N ARG A 39 7.02 -5.88 -0.43
CA ARG A 39 8.29 -6.47 -0.84
C ARG A 39 9.31 -6.38 0.28
N ALA A 40 10.29 -7.28 0.26
CA ALA A 40 11.54 -7.14 1.02
C ALA A 40 12.62 -6.72 0.03
N SER A 41 12.62 -5.44 -0.34
CA SER A 41 13.39 -4.93 -1.49
C SER A 41 14.89 -4.87 -1.27
N GLN A 42 15.37 -4.92 -0.04
CA GLN A 42 16.81 -4.94 0.26
C GLN A 42 17.38 -6.34 0.31
N SER A 43 16.59 -7.33 0.73
CA SER A 43 16.93 -8.74 0.63
C SER A 43 15.69 -9.59 0.83
N ASP A 44 15.39 -10.47 -0.12
CA ASP A 44 14.30 -11.44 -0.02
C ASP A 44 14.77 -12.79 0.51
N GLY A 45 16.02 -12.87 0.98
CA GLY A 45 16.58 -14.04 1.63
C GLY A 45 16.10 -14.23 3.07
N ASP A 46 16.83 -14.98 3.85
CA ASP A 46 16.55 -15.23 5.26
C ASP A 46 17.70 -14.69 6.12
N PRO A 47 17.49 -13.62 6.90
CA PRO A 47 16.22 -12.90 7.08
C PRO A 47 15.92 -11.94 5.94
N HIS A 48 14.63 -11.63 5.75
CA HIS A 48 14.21 -10.55 4.86
C HIS A 48 14.69 -9.20 5.39
N VAL A 49 15.14 -8.34 4.49
CA VAL A 49 15.54 -6.97 4.81
C VAL A 49 14.68 -6.00 4.00
N TYR A 50 14.07 -5.06 4.71
CA TYR A 50 13.09 -4.12 4.17
C TYR A 50 13.70 -2.74 4.02
N SER A 51 13.25 -2.01 3.02
CA SER A 51 13.60 -0.61 2.80
C SER A 51 12.59 0.33 3.44
N VAL A 52 12.89 1.63 3.45
CA VAL A 52 11.93 2.67 3.84
C VAL A 52 10.70 2.61 2.94
N GLU A 53 10.88 2.36 1.65
CA GLU A 53 9.78 2.26 0.67
C GLU A 53 8.88 1.06 0.96
N ASP A 54 9.45 -0.07 1.37
CA ASP A 54 8.67 -1.24 1.80
C ASP A 54 7.85 -0.94 3.05
N VAL A 55 8.44 -0.22 3.99
CA VAL A 55 7.76 0.22 5.22
C VAL A 55 6.61 1.17 4.88
N ALA A 56 6.80 2.07 3.92
CA ALA A 56 5.76 2.96 3.44
C ALA A 56 4.57 2.17 2.85
N GLU A 57 4.85 1.15 2.04
CA GLU A 57 3.81 0.25 1.54
C GLU A 57 3.07 -0.44 2.68
N ALA A 58 3.79 -0.95 3.67
CA ALA A 58 3.21 -1.61 4.83
C ALA A 58 2.30 -0.65 5.62
N ALA A 59 2.67 0.60 5.76
CA ALA A 59 1.85 1.61 6.43
C ALA A 59 0.53 1.85 5.68
N ILE A 60 0.55 1.83 4.35
CA ILE A 60 -0.67 1.95 3.54
C ILE A 60 -1.54 0.69 3.69
N VAL A 61 -0.96 -0.50 3.65
CA VAL A 61 -1.69 -1.75 3.89
C VAL A 61 -2.40 -1.69 5.24
N HIS A 62 -1.67 -1.29 6.28
CA HIS A 62 -2.22 -1.15 7.62
C HIS A 62 -3.41 -0.16 7.64
N ALA A 63 -3.26 1.00 7.02
CA ALA A 63 -4.32 2.00 6.95
C ALA A 63 -5.58 1.47 6.24
N LEU A 64 -5.42 0.73 5.15
CA LEU A 64 -6.54 0.13 4.42
C LEU A 64 -7.27 -0.91 5.28
N LEU A 65 -6.53 -1.81 5.92
CA LEU A 65 -7.11 -2.84 6.78
C LEU A 65 -7.80 -2.25 8.01
N GLU A 66 -7.22 -1.21 8.61
CA GLU A 66 -7.82 -0.48 9.74
C GLU A 66 -9.17 0.15 9.36
N ARG A 67 -9.33 0.58 8.11
CA ARG A 67 -10.58 1.13 7.61
C ARG A 67 -11.63 0.06 7.31
N GLY A 68 -11.27 -1.21 7.37
CA GLY A 68 -12.16 -2.33 7.09
C GLY A 68 -12.10 -2.87 5.65
N VAL A 69 -11.10 -2.46 4.86
CA VAL A 69 -10.86 -3.03 3.54
C VAL A 69 -10.43 -4.49 3.71
N ARG A 70 -10.95 -5.38 2.86
CA ARG A 70 -10.63 -6.80 2.93
C ARG A 70 -9.22 -7.09 2.42
N HIS A 71 -8.57 -8.11 2.97
CA HIS A 71 -7.27 -8.59 2.52
C HIS A 71 -7.25 -8.91 1.02
N ALA A 72 -8.31 -9.55 0.50
CA ALA A 72 -8.41 -9.86 -0.92
C ALA A 72 -8.40 -8.59 -1.79
N ASP A 73 -9.02 -7.52 -1.33
CA ASP A 73 -9.04 -6.24 -2.05
C ASP A 73 -7.68 -5.55 -2.02
N VAL A 74 -6.96 -5.62 -0.91
CA VAL A 74 -5.57 -5.12 -0.83
C VAL A 74 -4.69 -5.85 -1.84
N ARG A 75 -4.75 -7.16 -1.87
CA ARG A 75 -3.99 -7.98 -2.81
C ARG A 75 -4.33 -7.64 -4.26
N CYS A 76 -5.61 -7.52 -4.55
CA CYS A 76 -6.09 -7.14 -5.88
C CYS A 76 -5.58 -5.77 -6.28
N ALA A 77 -5.59 -4.79 -5.36
CA ALA A 77 -5.06 -3.45 -5.62
C ALA A 77 -3.57 -3.49 -5.98
N VAL A 78 -2.76 -4.22 -5.21
CA VAL A 78 -1.33 -4.37 -5.48
C VAL A 78 -1.11 -4.92 -6.90
N GLU A 79 -1.85 -5.96 -7.28
CA GLU A 79 -1.73 -6.59 -8.59
C GLU A 79 -2.16 -5.66 -9.72
N ARG A 80 -3.15 -4.81 -9.49
CA ARG A 80 -3.74 -3.95 -10.51
C ARG A 80 -3.15 -2.55 -10.62
N LEU A 81 -2.19 -2.21 -9.76
CA LEU A 81 -1.52 -0.92 -9.77
C LEU A 81 -0.11 -0.99 -10.38
N GLY A 82 0.15 -1.97 -11.26
CA GLY A 82 1.48 -2.19 -11.84
C GLY A 82 2.07 -0.98 -12.55
N GLY A 83 1.23 -0.09 -13.12
CA GLY A 83 1.67 1.14 -13.77
C GLY A 83 2.26 2.19 -12.84
N TYR A 84 2.09 2.03 -11.53
CA TYR A 84 2.62 2.94 -10.52
C TYR A 84 3.97 2.51 -9.95
N GLY A 85 4.61 1.51 -10.54
CA GLY A 85 5.97 1.09 -10.18
C GLY A 85 6.02 0.03 -9.09
N GLU A 86 7.16 -0.07 -8.42
CA GLU A 86 7.45 -1.15 -7.48
C GLU A 86 6.81 -0.99 -6.11
N TRP A 87 6.38 0.23 -5.76
CA TRP A 87 5.70 0.53 -4.50
C TRP A 87 4.33 1.18 -4.79
N PRO A 88 3.42 0.42 -5.43
CA PRO A 88 2.21 1.00 -6.03
C PRO A 88 1.25 1.61 -5.01
N LEU A 89 1.16 1.06 -3.80
CA LEU A 89 0.18 1.56 -2.82
C LEU A 89 0.55 2.94 -2.28
N SER A 90 1.84 3.24 -2.15
CA SER A 90 2.29 4.57 -1.72
C SER A 90 2.41 5.56 -2.87
N GLU A 91 2.64 5.08 -4.08
CA GLU A 91 2.76 5.94 -5.27
C GLU A 91 1.40 6.33 -5.86
N ALA A 92 0.42 5.44 -5.79
CA ALA A 92 -0.91 5.71 -6.34
C ALA A 92 -1.72 6.63 -5.40
N PRO A 93 -2.48 7.59 -5.96
CA PRO A 93 -3.35 8.46 -5.16
C PRO A 93 -4.64 7.71 -4.76
N LEU A 94 -4.55 6.93 -3.70
CA LEU A 94 -5.63 6.09 -3.22
C LEU A 94 -6.54 6.79 -2.21
N ALA A 95 -7.80 6.40 -2.23
CA ALA A 95 -8.81 6.77 -1.25
C ALA A 95 -9.67 5.55 -0.93
N THR A 96 -10.46 5.63 0.11
CA THR A 96 -11.50 4.65 0.41
C THR A 96 -12.85 5.34 0.46
N THR A 97 -13.92 4.62 0.11
CA THR A 97 -15.27 5.17 0.25
C THR A 97 -15.63 5.33 1.73
N ALA A 98 -16.33 6.41 2.04
CA ALA A 98 -16.75 6.76 3.41
C ALA A 98 -18.26 7.03 3.43
N ASP A 99 -19.04 6.12 2.83
CA ASP A 99 -20.50 6.23 2.68
C ASP A 99 -21.28 5.40 3.71
N GLY A 100 -20.58 4.86 4.72
CA GLY A 100 -21.21 4.05 5.77
C GLY A 100 -21.28 2.55 5.46
N GLY A 101 -21.02 2.16 4.19
CA GLY A 101 -20.92 0.76 3.80
C GLY A 101 -19.51 0.21 3.98
N ARG A 102 -19.28 -1.00 3.46
CA ARG A 102 -17.93 -1.57 3.44
C ARG A 102 -17.02 -0.68 2.58
N PRO A 103 -15.87 -0.24 3.10
CA PRO A 103 -14.96 0.62 2.36
C PRO A 103 -14.44 -0.09 1.10
N ARG A 104 -14.43 0.64 -0.01
CA ARG A 104 -13.89 0.18 -1.28
C ARG A 104 -12.69 1.05 -1.63
N ILE A 105 -11.69 0.45 -2.26
CA ILE A 105 -10.49 1.18 -2.69
C ILE A 105 -10.82 1.97 -3.95
N VAL A 106 -10.46 3.24 -3.97
CA VAL A 106 -10.67 4.17 -5.07
C VAL A 106 -9.34 4.76 -5.49
N LEU A 107 -9.08 4.73 -6.80
CA LEU A 107 -7.93 5.39 -7.42
C LEU A 107 -8.39 6.73 -7.97
N ARG A 108 -7.74 7.82 -7.51
CA ARG A 108 -8.01 9.16 -8.05
C ARG A 108 -7.09 9.42 -9.22
N GLU A 109 -7.67 9.67 -10.39
CA GLU A 109 -6.95 10.05 -11.60
C GLU A 109 -7.36 11.47 -12.00
N ARG A 110 -6.63 12.07 -12.95
CA ARG A 110 -6.96 13.41 -13.45
C ARG A 110 -8.35 13.50 -14.05
N ASP A 111 -8.78 12.43 -14.73
CA ASP A 111 -10.04 12.38 -15.44
C ASP A 111 -11.20 11.83 -14.60
N GLY A 112 -10.95 11.48 -13.35
CA GLY A 112 -12.00 10.98 -12.47
C GLY A 112 -11.52 9.99 -11.42
N ALA A 113 -12.47 9.38 -10.75
CA ALA A 113 -12.22 8.37 -9.72
C ALA A 113 -12.61 6.99 -10.25
N TYR A 114 -11.82 5.99 -9.90
CA TYR A 114 -12.01 4.60 -10.32
C TYR A 114 -12.09 3.70 -9.10
N GLU A 115 -13.18 2.95 -8.99
CA GLU A 115 -13.35 1.96 -7.92
C GLU A 115 -12.70 0.65 -8.31
N LEU A 116 -12.05 0.00 -7.35
CA LEU A 116 -11.56 -1.35 -7.55
C LEU A 116 -12.74 -2.33 -7.53
N ALA A 117 -12.98 -2.96 -8.68
CA ALA A 117 -14.03 -3.95 -8.87
C ALA A 117 -13.40 -5.32 -9.18
N PRO A 118 -14.15 -6.43 -9.10
CA PRO A 118 -13.60 -7.77 -9.36
C PRO A 118 -12.92 -7.92 -10.72
N ARG A 119 -13.36 -7.16 -11.72
CA ARG A 119 -12.79 -7.21 -13.07
C ARG A 119 -11.76 -6.13 -13.35
N GLY A 120 -11.44 -5.27 -12.39
CA GLY A 120 -10.47 -4.20 -12.52
C GLY A 120 -11.04 -2.85 -12.08
N TRP A 121 -10.34 -1.79 -12.48
CA TRP A 121 -10.75 -0.42 -12.14
C TRP A 121 -11.97 -0.02 -12.95
N GLN A 122 -12.99 0.44 -12.26
CA GLN A 122 -14.25 0.86 -12.86
C GLN A 122 -14.52 2.32 -12.54
N ARG A 123 -14.70 3.14 -13.58
CA ARG A 123 -14.93 4.57 -13.41
C ARG A 123 -16.24 4.82 -12.64
N MET A 124 -16.16 5.73 -11.68
CA MET A 124 -17.31 6.15 -10.88
C MET A 124 -18.01 7.34 -11.56
N GLY A 125 -19.32 7.24 -11.77
CA GLY A 125 -20.09 8.35 -12.34
C GLY A 125 -20.28 9.46 -11.33
N ALA A 126 -20.79 9.13 -10.14
CA ALA A 126 -20.88 10.04 -9.01
C ALA A 126 -20.16 9.41 -7.83
N ALA A 127 -19.03 10.00 -7.43
CA ALA A 127 -18.27 9.46 -6.32
C ALA A 127 -19.00 9.73 -4.99
N PRO A 128 -19.16 8.71 -4.13
CA PRO A 128 -19.59 8.92 -2.76
C PRO A 128 -18.51 9.70 -1.98
N PRO A 129 -18.75 10.07 -0.72
CA PRO A 129 -17.69 10.62 0.11
C PRO A 129 -16.46 9.72 0.12
N LEU A 130 -15.30 10.30 -0.07
CA LEU A 130 -14.01 9.59 -0.13
C LEU A 130 -13.09 10.11 0.96
N GLU A 131 -12.31 9.22 1.53
CA GLU A 131 -11.26 9.53 2.49
C GLU A 131 -9.92 9.12 1.91
N ASP A 132 -9.03 10.10 1.68
CA ASP A 132 -7.71 9.82 1.12
C ASP A 132 -6.88 8.94 2.06
N VAL A 133 -6.15 8.00 1.46
CA VAL A 133 -5.21 7.17 2.20
C VAL A 133 -3.89 7.90 2.24
N ARG A 134 -3.45 8.25 3.45
CA ARG A 134 -2.20 8.98 3.66
C ARG A 134 -1.19 8.11 4.35
N LEU A 135 0.05 8.29 3.95
CA LEU A 135 1.18 7.65 4.58
C LEU A 135 1.35 8.18 6.01
N ARG A 136 1.43 7.26 6.97
CA ARG A 136 1.74 7.57 8.37
C ARG A 136 2.76 6.58 8.89
N LEU A 137 4.00 7.04 9.00
CA LEU A 137 5.04 6.27 9.65
C LEU A 137 5.16 6.69 11.11
N ARG A 138 5.28 5.71 11.98
CA ARG A 138 5.55 5.97 13.39
C ARG A 138 6.99 6.44 13.56
N ARG A 139 7.18 7.41 14.44
CA ARG A 139 8.51 7.77 14.85
C ARG A 139 8.99 6.72 15.87
N VAL A 140 10.13 6.13 15.58
CA VAL A 140 10.79 5.26 16.55
C VAL A 140 11.54 6.17 17.52
N PRO A 141 11.30 6.08 18.84
CA PRO A 141 12.09 6.84 19.81
C PRO A 141 13.56 6.41 19.70
N ARG A 142 14.41 7.39 19.61
CA ARG A 142 15.84 7.15 19.64
C ARG A 142 16.32 6.91 21.06
#